data_f4561dbb50bd8bac0a1442731aeb3f2c
#
_entry.id   f4561dbb50bd8bac0a1442731aeb3f2c
#
_cell.length_a   1.000
_cell.length_b   1.000
_cell.length_c   1.000
_cell.angle_alpha   90.00
_cell.angle_beta   90.00
_cell.angle_gamma   90.00
#
_symmetry.space_group_name_H-M   'P 1'
#
loop_
_entity.id
_entity.type
_entity.pdbx_description
1 polymer ?
#
loop_
_entity_poly.entity_id
_entity_poly.type
_entity_poly.pdbx_seq_one_letter_code
_entity_poly.pdbx_strand_id
1 'polypeptide(L)'
;MNMRNLFLTLAFGLCSGVFAQNTTVFESPIMGWSSWNTYRVHINDTLIIRQADAMVQKGLKEVGYSYVNIDDGFFGWRDEKGVMRTHPERFPNGLKGVADHIHSLGLKAGIYSDAGVPSGIKI
;
A
#
# COMPACT_ATOMS: atom_id res chain seq x y z
N MET A 1 27.90 -35.44 43.50
CA MET A 1 27.65 -34.35 42.54
C MET A 1 26.66 -33.39 43.21
N ASN A 2 27.14 -32.22 43.60
CA ASN A 2 26.37 -31.29 44.46
C ASN A 2 25.23 -30.64 43.70
N MET A 3 24.01 -30.73 44.23
CA MET A 3 22.78 -30.12 43.66
C MET A 3 22.92 -28.63 43.34
N ARG A 4 23.84 -27.92 43.95
CA ARG A 4 24.14 -26.50 43.72
C ARG A 4 24.76 -26.24 42.35
N ASN A 5 25.42 -27.21 41.72
CA ASN A 5 26.03 -27.08 40.41
C ASN A 5 25.06 -27.46 39.27
N LEU A 6 23.97 -28.16 39.60
CA LEU A 6 22.92 -28.52 38.63
C LEU A 6 22.01 -27.30 38.28
N PHE A 7 21.82 -26.38 39.25
CA PHE A 7 21.03 -25.16 38.99
C PHE A 7 21.79 -24.10 38.23
N LEU A 8 23.12 -24.10 38.21
CA LEU A 8 23.91 -23.15 37.41
C LEU A 8 23.99 -23.52 35.93
N THR A 9 23.81 -24.76 35.58
CA THR A 9 23.86 -25.23 34.18
C THR A 9 22.51 -25.11 33.46
N LEU A 10 21.38 -24.98 34.20
CA LEU A 10 20.06 -24.78 33.61
C LEU A 10 19.72 -23.29 33.31
N ALA A 11 20.48 -22.36 33.89
CA ALA A 11 20.25 -20.93 33.70
C ALA A 11 20.90 -20.32 32.45
N PHE A 12 21.73 -21.07 31.72
CA PHE A 12 22.46 -20.61 30.53
C PHE A 12 21.82 -21.07 29.20
N GLY A 13 20.71 -21.82 29.25
CA GLY A 13 20.04 -22.39 28.08
C GLY A 13 18.91 -21.55 27.48
N LEU A 14 18.60 -20.39 28.05
CA LEU A 14 17.55 -19.48 27.56
C LEU A 14 18.16 -18.23 26.92
N CYS A 15 19.15 -18.41 26.08
CA CYS A 15 19.63 -17.35 25.22
C CYS A 15 18.74 -17.35 23.96
N SER A 16 17.59 -16.62 24.08
CA SER A 16 16.93 -15.80 23.08
C SER A 16 17.39 -16.07 21.65
N GLY A 17 16.63 -16.86 20.93
CA GLY A 17 16.61 -16.78 19.48
C GLY A 17 16.18 -15.35 19.10
N VAL A 18 17.13 -14.49 18.84
CA VAL A 18 16.89 -13.26 18.09
C VAL A 18 16.48 -13.73 16.70
N PHE A 19 15.18 -13.86 16.47
CA PHE A 19 14.67 -13.96 15.11
C PHE A 19 15.07 -12.65 14.44
N ALA A 20 16.13 -12.67 13.67
CA ALA A 20 16.39 -11.62 12.70
C ALA A 20 15.12 -11.53 11.85
N GLN A 21 14.36 -10.46 12.04
CA GLN A 21 13.29 -10.14 11.11
C GLN A 21 13.97 -10.00 9.76
N ASN A 22 13.70 -10.93 8.85
CA ASN A 22 14.03 -10.77 7.46
C ASN A 22 13.27 -9.53 6.98
N THR A 23 13.90 -8.36 7.14
CA THR A 23 13.54 -7.21 6.33
C THR A 23 13.88 -7.63 4.91
N THR A 24 12.88 -8.04 4.16
CA THR A 24 13.04 -8.21 2.72
C THR A 24 13.39 -6.85 2.15
N VAL A 25 14.67 -6.59 2.03
CA VAL A 25 15.17 -5.51 1.20
C VAL A 25 14.67 -5.86 -0.20
N PHE A 26 13.93 -4.95 -0.82
CA PHE A 26 13.44 -5.18 -2.18
C PHE A 26 14.65 -5.41 -3.07
N GLU A 27 14.81 -6.64 -3.55
CA GLU A 27 15.92 -7.02 -4.45
C GLU A 27 15.81 -6.37 -5.83
N SER A 28 14.64 -5.83 -6.17
CA SER A 28 14.34 -5.17 -7.45
C SER A 28 13.44 -3.95 -7.26
N PRO A 29 13.48 -2.98 -8.19
CA PRO A 29 12.52 -1.88 -8.18
C PRO A 29 11.08 -2.36 -8.18
N ILE A 30 10.20 -1.64 -7.48
CA ILE A 30 8.76 -1.91 -7.46
C ILE A 30 8.21 -1.75 -8.87
N MET A 31 7.60 -2.80 -9.40
CA MET A 31 6.96 -2.80 -10.71
C MET A 31 5.45 -2.64 -10.54
N GLY A 32 4.88 -1.67 -11.26
CA GLY A 32 3.45 -1.38 -11.19
C GLY A 32 2.99 -0.41 -12.25
N TRP A 33 1.68 -0.21 -12.28
CA TRP A 33 1.03 0.82 -13.07
C TRP A 33 0.70 2.03 -12.20
N SER A 34 0.84 3.23 -12.75
CA SER A 34 0.46 4.49 -12.09
C SER A 34 -0.43 5.32 -13.02
N SER A 35 -1.42 5.97 -12.45
CA SER A 35 -2.47 6.67 -13.22
C SER A 35 -2.01 7.98 -13.85
N TRP A 36 -0.97 8.63 -13.33
CA TRP A 36 -0.64 10.01 -13.66
C TRP A 36 -0.34 10.29 -15.13
N ASN A 37 0.55 9.52 -15.72
CA ASN A 37 1.06 9.83 -17.07
C ASN A 37 -0.03 9.84 -18.16
N THR A 38 -1.06 9.02 -17.97
CA THR A 38 -2.17 8.92 -18.95
C THR A 38 -3.36 9.77 -18.56
N TYR A 39 -3.72 9.78 -17.27
CA TYR A 39 -5.01 10.31 -16.82
C TYR A 39 -4.89 11.58 -15.97
N ARG A 40 -3.70 11.89 -15.46
CA ARG A 40 -3.48 12.99 -14.52
C ARG A 40 -4.52 12.94 -13.41
N VAL A 41 -5.21 14.05 -13.13
CA VAL A 41 -6.27 14.15 -12.12
C VAL A 41 -7.62 13.55 -12.56
N HIS A 42 -7.74 13.14 -13.84
CA HIS A 42 -9.01 12.64 -14.40
C HIS A 42 -9.17 11.13 -14.16
N ILE A 43 -9.12 10.74 -12.91
CA ILE A 43 -9.30 9.35 -12.46
C ILE A 43 -10.59 9.22 -11.65
N ASN A 44 -11.11 8.00 -11.61
CA ASN A 44 -12.23 7.60 -10.75
C ASN A 44 -12.10 6.12 -10.35
N ASP A 45 -12.95 5.68 -9.44
CA ASP A 45 -12.97 4.30 -8.94
C ASP A 45 -13.07 3.26 -10.06
N THR A 46 -14.01 3.46 -10.98
CA THR A 46 -14.24 2.55 -12.12
C THR A 46 -13.02 2.44 -13.02
N LEU A 47 -12.32 3.56 -13.29
CA LEU A 47 -11.11 3.55 -14.09
C LEU A 47 -10.01 2.75 -13.41
N ILE A 48 -9.76 2.98 -12.13
CA ILE A 48 -8.72 2.27 -11.38
C ILE A 48 -9.00 0.76 -11.35
N ILE A 49 -10.24 0.37 -11.08
CA ILE A 49 -10.69 -1.04 -11.09
C ILE A 49 -10.40 -1.68 -12.45
N ARG A 50 -10.80 -1.03 -13.55
CA ARG A 50 -10.55 -1.54 -14.91
C ARG A 50 -9.08 -1.68 -15.25
N GLN A 51 -8.22 -0.78 -14.75
CA GLN A 51 -6.77 -0.90 -14.97
C GLN A 51 -6.19 -2.08 -14.18
N ALA A 52 -6.64 -2.32 -12.97
CA ALA A 52 -6.26 -3.48 -12.18
C ALA A 52 -6.66 -4.79 -12.88
N ASP A 53 -7.90 -4.88 -13.37
CA ASP A 53 -8.40 -6.01 -14.16
C ASP A 53 -7.54 -6.24 -15.41
N ALA A 54 -7.24 -5.16 -16.14
CA ALA A 54 -6.44 -5.23 -17.37
C ALA A 54 -5.01 -5.72 -17.08
N MET A 55 -4.40 -5.35 -15.96
CA MET A 55 -3.07 -5.85 -15.58
C MET A 55 -3.05 -7.37 -15.45
N VAL A 56 -4.08 -7.95 -14.83
CA VAL A 56 -4.21 -9.41 -14.70
C VAL A 56 -4.53 -10.03 -16.06
N GLN A 57 -5.55 -9.53 -16.78
CA GLN A 57 -5.98 -10.08 -18.06
C GLN A 57 -4.90 -10.05 -19.13
N LYS A 58 -3.97 -9.09 -19.07
CA LYS A 58 -2.86 -8.96 -20.03
C LYS A 58 -1.58 -9.66 -19.58
N GLY A 59 -1.61 -10.41 -18.49
CA GLY A 59 -0.45 -11.16 -18.01
C GLY A 59 0.65 -10.31 -17.37
N LEU A 60 0.37 -9.04 -17.02
CA LEU A 60 1.38 -8.18 -16.42
C LEU A 60 1.71 -8.63 -14.99
N LYS A 61 0.73 -9.16 -14.26
CA LYS A 61 0.93 -9.70 -12.91
C LYS A 61 1.93 -10.86 -12.92
N GLU A 62 1.81 -11.77 -13.88
CA GLU A 62 2.66 -12.96 -14.02
C GLU A 62 4.13 -12.63 -14.29
N VAL A 63 4.39 -11.46 -14.90
CA VAL A 63 5.75 -10.98 -15.15
C VAL A 63 6.24 -9.97 -14.10
N GLY A 64 5.54 -9.87 -12.95
CA GLY A 64 6.01 -9.16 -11.77
C GLY A 64 5.44 -7.75 -11.55
N TYR A 65 4.55 -7.25 -12.43
CA TYR A 65 3.84 -5.99 -12.18
C TYR A 65 2.76 -6.20 -11.10
N SER A 66 3.09 -5.88 -9.86
CA SER A 66 2.27 -6.21 -8.70
C SER A 66 1.57 -5.03 -8.05
N TYR A 67 1.85 -3.80 -8.48
CA TYR A 67 1.28 -2.59 -7.88
C TYR A 67 0.34 -1.85 -8.83
N VAL A 68 -0.79 -1.39 -8.29
CA VAL A 68 -1.70 -0.39 -8.89
C VAL A 68 -1.59 0.86 -8.03
N ASN A 69 -0.94 1.89 -8.56
CA ASN A 69 -0.72 3.15 -7.84
C ASN A 69 -1.77 4.18 -8.25
N ILE A 70 -2.59 4.58 -7.29
CA ILE A 70 -3.56 5.66 -7.44
C ILE A 70 -2.80 6.96 -7.21
N ASP A 71 -2.62 7.69 -8.29
CA ASP A 71 -1.94 8.97 -8.30
C ASP A 71 -2.89 10.13 -7.94
N ASP A 72 -2.49 11.37 -8.10
CA ASP A 72 -3.33 12.52 -7.78
C ASP A 72 -4.69 12.47 -8.49
N GLY A 73 -5.69 13.15 -7.92
CA GLY A 73 -7.06 13.18 -8.44
C GLY A 73 -8.09 12.47 -7.55
N PHE A 74 -7.65 11.66 -6.58
CA PHE A 74 -8.57 11.03 -5.61
C PHE A 74 -8.99 11.96 -4.48
N PHE A 75 -8.20 12.98 -4.19
CA PHE A 75 -8.40 13.91 -3.10
C PHE A 75 -9.60 14.85 -3.37
N GLY A 76 -10.44 15.06 -2.36
CA GLY A 76 -11.57 15.99 -2.37
C GLY A 76 -11.33 17.20 -1.49
N TRP A 77 -11.35 17.00 -0.17
CA TRP A 77 -11.17 18.06 0.83
C TRP A 77 -10.72 17.51 2.17
N ARG A 78 -10.48 18.39 3.12
CA ARG A 78 -10.38 18.01 4.53
C ARG A 78 -11.65 18.44 5.26
N ASP A 79 -12.17 17.56 6.10
CA ASP A 79 -13.32 17.88 6.94
C ASP A 79 -12.89 18.78 8.13
N GLU A 80 -13.87 19.17 8.96
CA GLU A 80 -13.67 20.05 10.12
C GLU A 80 -12.66 19.48 11.14
N LYS A 81 -12.43 18.17 11.14
CA LYS A 81 -11.45 17.48 11.98
C LYS A 81 -10.09 17.33 11.29
N GLY A 82 -9.91 17.88 10.09
CA GLY A 82 -8.70 17.77 9.29
C GLY A 82 -8.54 16.42 8.59
N VAL A 83 -9.53 15.53 8.64
CA VAL A 83 -9.48 14.22 7.99
C VAL A 83 -9.65 14.40 6.47
N MET A 84 -8.74 13.80 5.70
CA MET A 84 -8.80 13.81 4.25
C MET A 84 -10.02 13.02 3.76
N ARG A 85 -10.78 13.60 2.84
CA ARG A 85 -11.92 13.00 2.18
C ARG A 85 -11.64 12.84 0.69
N THR A 86 -12.17 11.78 0.11
CA THR A 86 -12.06 11.53 -1.32
C THR A 86 -12.96 12.45 -2.12
N HIS A 87 -12.63 12.65 -3.40
CA HIS A 87 -13.47 13.43 -4.31
C HIS A 87 -14.85 12.78 -4.46
N PRO A 88 -15.97 13.50 -4.16
CA PRO A 88 -17.29 12.89 -3.99
C PRO A 88 -17.85 12.26 -5.27
N GLU A 89 -17.53 12.83 -6.44
CA GLU A 89 -18.02 12.32 -7.72
C GLU A 89 -17.11 11.22 -8.29
N ARG A 90 -15.79 11.33 -8.06
CA ARG A 90 -14.81 10.40 -8.62
C ARG A 90 -14.65 9.14 -7.77
N PHE A 91 -14.77 9.27 -6.47
CA PHE A 91 -14.65 8.18 -5.50
C PHE A 91 -15.78 8.27 -4.46
N PRO A 92 -17.05 8.11 -4.89
CA PRO A 92 -18.22 8.33 -4.03
C PRO A 92 -18.26 7.41 -2.82
N ASN A 93 -17.69 6.21 -2.94
CA ASN A 93 -17.62 5.22 -1.88
C ASN A 93 -16.26 5.17 -1.17
N GLY A 94 -15.40 6.18 -1.40
CA GLY A 94 -14.03 6.21 -0.88
C GLY A 94 -13.10 5.26 -1.62
N LEU A 95 -11.92 5.04 -1.03
CA LEU A 95 -10.87 4.21 -1.66
C LEU A 95 -10.91 2.75 -1.20
N LYS A 96 -11.65 2.44 -0.13
CA LYS A 96 -11.64 1.08 0.42
C LYS A 96 -12.10 0.02 -0.58
N GLY A 97 -13.21 0.23 -1.26
CA GLY A 97 -13.73 -0.71 -2.26
C GLY A 97 -12.77 -0.92 -3.43
N VAL A 98 -12.11 0.14 -3.86
CA VAL A 98 -11.08 0.08 -4.91
C VAL A 98 -9.87 -0.76 -4.45
N ALA A 99 -9.38 -0.51 -3.23
CA ALA A 99 -8.27 -1.27 -2.65
C ALA A 99 -8.64 -2.75 -2.45
N ASP A 100 -9.82 -3.03 -1.94
CA ASP A 100 -10.32 -4.40 -1.76
C ASP A 100 -10.37 -5.15 -3.10
N HIS A 101 -10.82 -4.50 -4.17
CA HIS A 101 -10.84 -5.10 -5.51
C HIS A 101 -9.41 -5.40 -6.00
N ILE A 102 -8.49 -4.45 -5.91
CA ILE A 102 -7.08 -4.64 -6.28
C ILE A 102 -6.49 -5.84 -5.51
N HIS A 103 -6.73 -5.90 -4.20
CA HIS A 103 -6.25 -7.00 -3.36
C HIS A 103 -6.88 -8.35 -3.74
N SER A 104 -8.16 -8.38 -4.13
CA SER A 104 -8.83 -9.61 -4.57
C SER A 104 -8.20 -10.22 -5.82
N LEU A 105 -7.57 -9.40 -6.65
CA LEU A 105 -6.78 -9.81 -7.82
C LEU A 105 -5.36 -10.28 -7.45
N GLY A 106 -4.98 -10.23 -6.16
CA GLY A 106 -3.63 -10.52 -5.68
C GLY A 106 -2.61 -9.46 -6.09
N LEU A 107 -3.06 -8.23 -6.38
CA LEU A 107 -2.25 -7.05 -6.60
C LEU A 107 -2.16 -6.23 -5.30
N LYS A 108 -1.27 -5.25 -5.28
CA LYS A 108 -1.07 -4.32 -4.16
C LYS A 108 -1.57 -2.93 -4.57
N ALA A 109 -2.37 -2.30 -3.72
CA ALA A 109 -2.80 -0.92 -3.91
C ALA A 109 -1.77 0.04 -3.34
N GLY A 110 -1.32 0.99 -4.16
CA GLY A 110 -0.44 2.09 -3.76
C GLY A 110 -1.16 3.43 -3.88
N ILE A 111 -0.79 4.38 -3.03
CA ILE A 111 -1.30 5.74 -3.04
C ILE A 111 -0.23 6.68 -2.48
N TYR A 112 -0.22 7.93 -2.93
CA TYR A 112 0.59 8.96 -2.30
C TYR A 112 -0.21 10.25 -2.13
N SER A 113 0.33 11.18 -1.36
CA SER A 113 -0.21 12.52 -1.21
C SER A 113 0.93 13.49 -1.00
N ASP A 114 0.79 14.70 -1.52
CA ASP A 114 1.73 15.79 -1.27
C ASP A 114 1.71 16.21 0.20
N ALA A 115 2.87 16.57 0.72
CA ALA A 115 3.01 17.13 2.07
C ALA A 115 2.64 18.62 2.13
N GLY A 116 2.26 19.21 1.00
CA GLY A 116 1.92 20.63 0.86
C GLY A 116 0.42 20.90 0.86
N VAL A 117 0.10 22.18 0.61
CA VAL A 117 -1.28 22.61 0.38
C VAL A 117 -1.63 22.26 -1.08
N PRO A 118 -2.73 21.54 -1.35
CA PRO A 118 -3.14 21.25 -2.72
C PRO A 118 -3.28 22.54 -3.52
N SER A 119 -2.77 22.55 -4.74
CA SER A 119 -2.84 23.69 -5.64
C SER A 119 -4.31 24.07 -5.87
N GLY A 120 -4.71 25.26 -5.45
CA GLY A 120 -6.10 25.77 -5.57
C GLY A 120 -6.83 26.01 -4.25
N ILE A 121 -6.29 25.61 -3.12
CA ILE A 121 -6.80 26.02 -1.81
C ILE A 121 -6.14 27.35 -1.44
N LYS A 122 -6.90 28.44 -1.44
CA LYS A 122 -6.46 29.70 -0.81
C LYS A 122 -6.54 29.51 0.71
N ILE A 123 -5.42 29.68 1.36
CA ILE A 123 -5.35 29.77 2.84
C ILE A 123 -5.89 31.12 3.26
#